data_31d909f1cfce05aadf630fe38769535c
#
_entry.id   31d909f1cfce05aadf630fe38769535c
#
_cell.length_a   1.000
_cell.length_b   1.000
_cell.length_c   1.000
_cell.angle_alpha   90.00
_cell.angle_beta   90.00
_cell.angle_gamma   90.00
#
_symmetry.space_group_name_H-M   'P 1'
#
loop_
_entity.id
_entity.type
_entity.pdbx_description
1 polymer ?
#
loop_
_entity_poly.entity_id
_entity_poly.type
_entity_poly.pdbx_seq_one_letter_code
_entity_poly.pdbx_strand_id
1 'polypeptide(L)'
;MSDPLHVELGRRYRFAASHRLHSAQLSEMENARIYGKCNNPYGHGHNYTVEVRFSGAIDPDTGMITSLADLDSFVNERVIEAFDHRSLQDEVPAFREAVPTTENLCIEIFQRLRSFPRATLEAVRIEETSNNSFEYAGKHEGMLP
;
A
#
# COMPACT_ATOMS: atom_id res chain seq x y z
N MET A 1 -5.72 2.85 36.37
CA MET A 1 -5.21 1.76 35.53
C MET A 1 -4.28 2.31 34.49
N SER A 2 -3.12 1.74 34.41
CA SER A 2 -2.18 2.10 33.31
C SER A 2 -2.62 1.41 32.02
N ASP A 3 -2.45 2.11 30.91
CA ASP A 3 -2.66 1.51 29.60
C ASP A 3 -1.62 0.44 29.36
N PRO A 4 -1.98 -0.63 28.61
CA PRO A 4 -0.99 -1.63 28.27
C PRO A 4 0.11 -1.02 27.39
N LEU A 5 1.32 -1.53 27.55
CA LEU A 5 2.43 -1.09 26.73
C LEU A 5 2.20 -1.49 25.26
N HIS A 6 2.38 -0.54 24.38
CA HIS A 6 2.23 -0.74 22.96
C HIS A 6 3.58 -0.67 22.25
N VAL A 7 3.73 -1.48 21.25
CA VAL A 7 4.91 -1.50 20.40
C VAL A 7 4.44 -1.39 18.94
N GLU A 8 5.24 -0.73 18.11
CA GLU A 8 5.00 -0.73 16.67
C GLU A 8 5.88 -1.78 16.01
N LEU A 9 5.28 -2.50 15.08
CA LEU A 9 5.95 -3.48 14.24
C LEU A 9 5.95 -2.97 12.80
N GLY A 10 7.11 -2.86 12.18
CA GLY A 10 7.24 -2.62 10.75
C GLY A 10 7.66 -3.90 10.06
N ARG A 11 6.97 -4.27 8.98
CA ARG A 11 7.32 -5.47 8.21
C ARG A 11 7.25 -5.17 6.73
N ARG A 12 8.22 -5.68 5.99
CA ARG A 12 8.36 -5.38 4.56
C ARG A 12 8.00 -6.58 3.71
N TYR A 13 7.33 -6.27 2.60
CA TYR A 13 6.93 -7.23 1.58
C TYR A 13 7.32 -6.68 0.23
N ARG A 14 7.44 -7.55 -0.77
CA ARG A 14 7.79 -7.15 -2.12
C ARG A 14 6.83 -7.78 -3.11
N PHE A 15 6.49 -7.03 -4.14
CA PHE A 15 5.77 -7.55 -5.29
C PHE A 15 6.16 -6.75 -6.53
N ALA A 16 6.02 -7.37 -7.69
CA ALA A 16 6.23 -6.71 -8.98
C ALA A 16 4.88 -6.49 -9.64
N ALA A 17 4.66 -5.29 -10.17
CA ALA A 17 3.43 -5.00 -10.89
C ALA A 17 3.73 -3.96 -11.97
N SER A 18 2.91 -3.95 -13.01
CA SER A 18 2.99 -2.93 -14.04
C SER A 18 1.82 -1.98 -13.95
N HIS A 19 2.04 -0.77 -14.43
CA HIS A 19 0.98 0.22 -14.51
C HIS A 19 1.18 1.12 -15.73
N ARG A 20 0.08 1.70 -16.18
CA ARG A 20 0.08 2.82 -17.08
C ARG A 20 -0.65 3.96 -16.38
N LEU A 21 0.01 5.10 -16.26
CA LEU A 21 -0.61 6.28 -15.66
C LEU A 21 -1.26 7.11 -16.76
N HIS A 22 -2.57 7.18 -16.72
CA HIS A 22 -3.36 7.89 -17.70
C HIS A 22 -4.66 8.35 -17.04
N SER A 23 -5.04 9.59 -17.29
CA SER A 23 -6.30 10.13 -16.79
C SER A 23 -7.17 10.56 -17.97
N ALA A 24 -8.40 10.05 -18.00
CA ALA A 24 -9.37 10.43 -19.01
C ALA A 24 -9.82 11.89 -18.86
N GLN A 25 -9.54 12.51 -17.71
CA GLN A 25 -9.85 13.91 -17.44
C GLN A 25 -8.84 14.87 -18.04
N LEU A 26 -7.72 14.36 -18.53
CA LEU A 26 -6.64 15.15 -19.10
C LEU A 26 -6.53 14.91 -20.60
N SER A 27 -5.99 15.89 -21.33
CA SER A 27 -5.66 15.72 -22.74
C SER A 27 -4.47 14.78 -22.91
N GLU A 28 -4.23 14.30 -24.13
CA GLU A 28 -3.08 13.46 -24.42
C GLU A 28 -1.76 14.16 -24.09
N MET A 29 -1.67 15.46 -24.43
CA MET A 29 -0.46 16.24 -24.13
C MET A 29 -0.24 16.38 -22.64
N GLU A 30 -1.31 16.64 -21.90
CA GLU A 30 -1.23 16.74 -20.43
C GLU A 30 -0.83 15.42 -19.80
N ASN A 31 -1.40 14.32 -20.27
CA ASN A 31 -1.02 12.98 -19.79
C ASN A 31 0.46 12.73 -20.02
N ALA A 32 0.95 12.99 -21.22
CA ALA A 32 2.36 12.78 -21.53
C ALA A 32 3.28 13.67 -20.69
N ARG A 33 2.87 14.92 -20.44
CA ARG A 33 3.66 15.86 -19.65
C ARG A 33 3.71 15.49 -18.18
N ILE A 34 2.54 15.14 -17.62
CA ILE A 34 2.42 14.88 -16.18
C ILE A 34 3.00 13.53 -15.80
N TYR A 35 2.72 12.50 -16.57
CA TYR A 35 3.12 11.14 -16.23
C TYR A 35 4.42 10.68 -16.87
N GLY A 36 4.87 11.37 -17.93
CA GLY A 36 6.13 11.01 -18.60
C GLY A 36 6.15 9.56 -19.06
N LYS A 37 7.19 8.84 -18.65
CA LYS A 37 7.37 7.42 -19.02
C LYS A 37 6.22 6.53 -18.55
N CYS A 38 5.55 6.90 -17.47
CA CYS A 38 4.44 6.12 -16.94
C CYS A 38 3.20 6.19 -17.81
N ASN A 39 3.16 7.13 -18.76
CA ASN A 39 2.06 7.23 -19.73
C ASN A 39 2.29 6.39 -20.99
N ASN A 40 3.40 5.66 -21.09
CA ASN A 40 3.65 4.74 -22.21
C ASN A 40 2.42 3.85 -22.40
N PRO A 41 1.88 3.72 -23.63
CA PRO A 41 0.69 2.89 -23.89
C PRO A 41 0.77 1.45 -23.39
N TYR A 42 1.97 0.89 -23.36
CA TYR A 42 2.17 -0.47 -22.86
C TYR A 42 2.45 -0.53 -21.37
N GLY A 43 2.51 0.62 -20.72
CA GLY A 43 2.87 0.70 -19.32
C GLY A 43 4.33 0.37 -19.05
N HIS A 44 4.67 0.29 -17.78
CA HIS A 44 5.96 -0.24 -17.37
C HIS A 44 5.84 -0.81 -15.96
N GLY A 45 6.82 -1.63 -15.57
CA GLY A 45 6.79 -2.32 -14.31
C GLY A 45 7.69 -1.73 -13.26
N HIS A 46 7.34 -1.99 -12.00
CA HIS A 46 8.14 -1.66 -10.85
C HIS A 46 8.23 -2.85 -9.91
N ASN A 47 9.33 -2.91 -9.17
CA ASN A 47 9.45 -3.81 -8.03
C ASN A 47 9.15 -2.97 -6.78
N TYR A 48 7.95 -3.15 -6.25
CA TYR A 48 7.51 -2.39 -5.10
C TYR A 48 7.97 -3.04 -3.81
N THR A 49 8.46 -2.22 -2.88
CA THR A 49 8.67 -2.66 -1.51
C THR A 49 7.62 -1.97 -0.65
N VAL A 50 6.80 -2.77 0.04
CA VAL A 50 5.74 -2.29 0.88
C VAL A 50 6.10 -2.53 2.32
N GLU A 51 6.15 -1.47 3.13
CA GLU A 51 6.30 -1.59 4.57
C GLU A 51 4.96 -1.29 5.23
N VAL A 52 4.49 -2.24 6.03
CA VAL A 52 3.28 -2.05 6.83
C VAL A 52 3.70 -1.85 8.27
N ARG A 53 3.07 -0.86 8.94
CA ARG A 53 3.33 -0.62 10.35
C ARG A 53 2.05 -0.86 11.13
N PHE A 54 2.16 -1.75 12.10
CA PHE A 54 1.08 -2.09 13.01
C PHE A 54 1.49 -1.77 14.44
N SER A 55 0.54 -1.37 15.25
CA SER A 55 0.75 -1.19 16.68
C SER A 55 -0.14 -2.15 17.45
N GLY A 56 0.30 -2.53 18.62
CA GLY A 56 -0.49 -3.39 19.48
C GLY A 56 0.13 -3.56 20.85
N ALA A 57 -0.69 -4.06 21.76
CA ALA A 57 -0.24 -4.43 23.08
C ALA A 57 0.52 -5.75 23.02
N ILE A 58 1.51 -5.87 23.87
CA ILE A 58 2.30 -7.10 23.97
C ILE A 58 1.48 -8.15 24.72
N ASP A 59 1.31 -9.31 24.10
CA ASP A 59 0.73 -10.48 24.78
C ASP A 59 1.74 -10.99 25.79
N PRO A 60 1.41 -11.06 27.09
CA PRO A 60 2.38 -11.47 28.09
C PRO A 60 2.82 -12.94 27.97
N ASP A 61 2.01 -13.77 27.33
CA ASP A 61 2.34 -15.18 27.16
C ASP A 61 3.32 -15.42 26.04
N THR A 62 3.21 -14.66 24.95
CA THR A 62 4.08 -14.82 23.80
C THR A 62 5.19 -13.79 23.72
N GLY A 63 5.03 -12.63 24.37
CA GLY A 63 5.93 -11.50 24.25
C GLY A 63 5.82 -10.76 22.93
N MET A 64 4.78 -11.01 22.15
CA MET A 64 4.61 -10.49 20.79
C MET A 64 3.31 -9.71 20.65
N ILE A 65 3.28 -8.80 19.68
CA ILE A 65 2.04 -8.11 19.29
C ILE A 65 1.11 -9.10 18.59
N THR A 66 1.67 -9.86 17.68
CA THR A 66 0.92 -10.84 16.88
C THR A 66 1.89 -11.89 16.34
N SER A 67 1.35 -13.02 15.92
CA SER A 67 2.12 -14.00 15.17
C SER A 67 2.52 -13.41 13.83
N LEU A 68 3.80 -13.45 13.49
CA LEU A 68 4.28 -12.98 12.19
C LEU A 68 3.76 -13.86 11.06
N ALA A 69 3.57 -15.16 11.32
CA ALA A 69 2.99 -16.05 10.33
C ALA A 69 1.55 -15.68 9.98
N ASP A 70 0.76 -15.29 10.99
CA ASP A 70 -0.61 -14.83 10.77
C ASP A 70 -0.64 -13.52 9.98
N LEU A 71 0.26 -12.60 10.31
CA LEU A 71 0.37 -11.34 9.60
C LEU A 71 0.78 -11.57 8.14
N ASP A 72 1.78 -12.41 7.92
CA ASP A 72 2.25 -12.73 6.57
C ASP A 72 1.15 -13.35 5.71
N SER A 73 0.39 -14.27 6.28
CA SER A 73 -0.73 -14.90 5.56
C SER A 73 -1.79 -13.88 5.19
N PHE A 74 -2.11 -12.96 6.11
CA PHE A 74 -3.09 -11.92 5.88
C PHE A 74 -2.66 -10.97 4.76
N VAL A 75 -1.41 -10.50 4.82
CA VAL A 75 -0.88 -9.59 3.81
C VAL A 75 -0.73 -10.30 2.47
N ASN A 76 -0.24 -11.52 2.47
CA ASN A 76 -0.07 -12.29 1.25
C ASN A 76 -1.40 -12.48 0.52
N GLU A 77 -2.43 -12.88 1.25
CA GLU A 77 -3.75 -13.11 0.67
C GLU A 77 -4.38 -11.81 0.12
N ARG A 78 -4.25 -10.72 0.86
CA ARG A 78 -4.96 -9.48 0.52
C ARG A 78 -4.18 -8.53 -0.39
N VAL A 79 -2.87 -8.63 -0.41
CA VAL A 79 -2.03 -7.71 -1.15
C VAL A 79 -1.18 -8.43 -2.19
N ILE A 80 -0.36 -9.37 -1.76
CA ILE A 80 0.60 -9.98 -2.68
C ILE A 80 -0.12 -10.73 -3.81
N GLU A 81 -1.06 -11.59 -3.47
CA GLU A 81 -1.80 -12.36 -4.47
C GLU A 81 -2.62 -11.47 -5.40
N ALA A 82 -3.08 -10.32 -4.88
CA ALA A 82 -3.90 -9.40 -5.67
C ALA A 82 -3.10 -8.57 -6.66
N PHE A 83 -1.85 -8.25 -6.35
CA PHE A 83 -1.07 -7.30 -7.14
C PHE A 83 0.15 -7.89 -7.83
N ASP A 84 0.73 -8.94 -7.27
CA ASP A 84 2.00 -9.48 -7.78
C ASP A 84 1.83 -10.02 -9.20
N HIS A 85 2.72 -9.56 -10.10
CA HIS A 85 2.72 -9.91 -11.52
C HIS A 85 1.43 -9.52 -12.24
N ARG A 86 0.77 -8.46 -11.77
CA ARG A 86 -0.46 -7.94 -12.39
C ARG A 86 -0.20 -6.61 -13.08
N SER A 87 -1.05 -6.34 -14.08
CA SER A 87 -1.20 -4.99 -14.64
C SER A 87 -2.28 -4.29 -13.81
N LEU A 88 -1.91 -3.25 -13.06
CA LEU A 88 -2.79 -2.67 -12.07
C LEU A 88 -4.09 -2.14 -12.67
N GLN A 89 -4.02 -1.34 -13.75
CA GLN A 89 -5.22 -0.75 -14.35
C GLN A 89 -6.09 -1.79 -15.06
N ASP A 90 -5.51 -2.91 -15.51
CA ASP A 90 -6.24 -3.92 -16.28
C ASP A 90 -6.82 -5.03 -15.40
N GLU A 91 -6.14 -5.38 -14.32
CA GLU A 91 -6.47 -6.58 -13.56
C GLU A 91 -6.94 -6.31 -12.13
N VAL A 92 -6.75 -5.10 -11.61
CA VAL A 92 -7.18 -4.76 -10.26
C VAL A 92 -8.40 -3.87 -10.32
N PRO A 93 -9.57 -4.34 -9.86
CA PRO A 93 -10.83 -3.59 -9.99
C PRO A 93 -10.78 -2.17 -9.41
N ALA A 94 -10.06 -1.95 -8.33
CA ALA A 94 -9.94 -0.64 -7.70
C ALA A 94 -9.36 0.41 -8.64
N PHE A 95 -8.58 -0.01 -9.65
CA PHE A 95 -7.92 0.91 -10.59
C PHE A 95 -8.62 1.03 -11.93
N ARG A 96 -9.87 0.59 -12.01
CA ARG A 96 -10.69 0.84 -13.21
C ARG A 96 -11.09 2.30 -13.33
N GLU A 97 -11.30 2.97 -12.19
CA GLU A 97 -11.72 4.37 -12.15
C GLU A 97 -10.67 5.29 -11.52
N ALA A 98 -9.74 4.74 -10.76
CA ALA A 98 -8.64 5.50 -10.17
C ALA A 98 -7.35 5.25 -10.94
N VAL A 99 -6.57 6.29 -11.13
CA VAL A 99 -5.25 6.16 -11.77
C VAL A 99 -4.36 5.33 -10.85
N PRO A 100 -3.66 4.29 -11.36
CA PRO A 100 -2.84 3.41 -10.54
C PRO A 100 -1.48 4.01 -10.17
N THR A 101 -1.51 5.21 -9.62
CA THR A 101 -0.33 5.87 -9.05
C THR A 101 0.08 5.13 -7.77
N THR A 102 1.31 5.34 -7.33
CA THR A 102 1.76 4.76 -6.07
C THR A 102 1.02 5.37 -4.88
N GLU A 103 0.60 6.63 -4.98
CA GLU A 103 -0.26 7.27 -3.99
C GLU A 103 -1.57 6.50 -3.81
N ASN A 104 -2.26 6.24 -4.91
CA ASN A 104 -3.51 5.47 -4.87
C ASN A 104 -3.29 4.02 -4.47
N LEU A 105 -2.14 3.45 -4.83
CA LEU A 105 -1.78 2.10 -4.41
C LEU A 105 -1.59 2.02 -2.88
N CYS A 106 -0.95 3.03 -2.28
CA CYS A 106 -0.83 3.13 -0.83
C CYS A 106 -2.19 3.10 -0.14
N ILE A 107 -3.13 3.90 -0.64
CA ILE A 107 -4.46 3.99 -0.08
C ILE A 107 -5.19 2.65 -0.21
N GLU A 108 -5.10 2.02 -1.38
CA GLU A 108 -5.76 0.75 -1.62
C GLU A 108 -5.22 -0.35 -0.71
N ILE A 109 -3.91 -0.42 -0.55
CA ILE A 109 -3.29 -1.41 0.34
C ILE A 109 -3.71 -1.17 1.79
N PHE A 110 -3.71 0.09 2.22
CA PHE A 110 -4.17 0.43 3.57
C PHE A 110 -5.60 -0.06 3.81
N GLN A 111 -6.50 0.20 2.86
CA GLN A 111 -7.90 -0.22 2.97
C GLN A 111 -8.02 -1.74 3.07
N ARG A 112 -7.18 -2.47 2.37
CA ARG A 112 -7.21 -3.93 2.39
C ARG A 112 -6.68 -4.53 3.69
N LEU A 113 -5.76 -3.84 4.36
CA LEU A 113 -5.08 -4.36 5.54
C LEU A 113 -5.63 -3.84 6.87
N ARG A 114 -6.46 -2.81 6.84
CA ARG A 114 -6.96 -2.18 8.07
C ARG A 114 -7.83 -3.09 8.94
N SER A 115 -8.34 -4.16 8.37
CA SER A 115 -9.20 -5.10 9.10
C SER A 115 -8.43 -6.23 9.80
N PHE A 116 -7.10 -6.19 9.82
CA PHE A 116 -6.32 -7.19 10.53
C PHE A 116 -6.74 -7.20 12.00
N PRO A 117 -7.15 -8.36 12.55
CA PRO A 117 -7.84 -8.37 13.85
C PRO A 117 -6.95 -8.26 15.07
N ARG A 118 -5.64 -8.49 14.93
CA ARG A 118 -4.74 -8.64 16.08
C ARG A 118 -3.92 -7.42 16.42
N ALA A 119 -3.87 -6.45 15.50
CA ALA A 119 -3.10 -5.24 15.68
C ALA A 119 -3.73 -4.13 14.86
N THR A 120 -3.39 -2.89 15.18
CA THR A 120 -3.93 -1.72 14.48
C THR A 120 -2.97 -1.28 13.39
N LEU A 121 -3.46 -1.19 12.16
CA LEU A 121 -2.66 -0.66 11.06
C LEU A 121 -2.46 0.84 11.24
N GLU A 122 -1.22 1.28 11.34
CA GLU A 122 -0.85 2.67 11.52
C GLU A 122 -0.48 3.35 10.20
N ALA A 123 0.23 2.64 9.33
CA ALA A 123 0.68 3.23 8.07
C ALA A 123 1.07 2.16 7.06
N VAL A 124 0.97 2.53 5.78
CA VAL A 124 1.53 1.77 4.67
C VAL A 124 2.50 2.68 3.94
N ARG A 125 3.71 2.22 3.74
CA ARG A 125 4.73 2.94 2.99
C ARG A 125 5.17 2.08 1.81
N ILE A 126 5.25 2.69 0.63
CA ILE A 126 5.66 2.00 -0.59
C ILE A 126 6.87 2.70 -1.20
N GLU A 127 7.91 1.94 -1.47
CA GLU A 127 9.01 2.38 -2.30
C GLU A 127 8.76 1.88 -3.72
N GLU A 128 8.55 2.82 -4.64
CA GLU A 128 8.35 2.52 -6.06
C GLU A 128 9.69 2.37 -6.76
N THR A 129 10.61 3.28 -6.45
CA THR A 129 11.99 3.28 -6.94
C THR A 129 12.90 3.62 -5.76
N SER A 130 14.21 3.54 -5.98
CA SER A 130 15.17 3.97 -4.95
C SER A 130 15.08 5.46 -4.61
N ASN A 131 14.42 6.24 -5.46
CA ASN A 131 14.29 7.70 -5.26
C ASN A 131 12.94 8.11 -4.70
N ASN A 132 11.91 7.28 -4.82
CA ASN A 132 10.54 7.66 -4.48
C ASN A 132 9.93 6.70 -3.47
N SER A 133 9.40 7.27 -2.39
CA SER A 133 8.58 6.52 -1.45
C SER A 133 7.34 7.33 -1.10
N PHE A 134 6.27 6.63 -0.79
CA PHE A 134 4.97 7.22 -0.48
C PHE A 134 4.42 6.55 0.78
N GLU A 135 3.73 7.32 1.60
CA GLU A 135 3.17 6.79 2.84
C GLU A 135 1.75 7.29 3.03
N TYR A 136 0.88 6.40 3.48
CA TYR A 136 -0.48 6.74 3.85
C TYR A 136 -0.76 6.19 5.26
N ALA A 137 -1.20 7.07 6.14
CA ALA A 137 -1.48 6.73 7.55
C ALA A 137 -2.96 6.90 7.91
N GLY A 138 -3.83 6.90 6.91
CA GLY A 138 -5.24 7.12 7.12
C GLY A 138 -5.57 8.61 7.18
N LYS A 139 -6.85 8.93 7.31
CA LYS A 139 -7.27 10.30 7.45
C LYS A 139 -6.97 10.79 8.85
N HIS A 140 -6.35 11.96 8.94
CA HIS A 140 -6.11 12.63 10.22
C HIS A 140 -7.30 13.54 10.49
N GLU A 141 -8.15 13.15 11.43
CA GLU A 141 -9.24 14.01 11.87
C GLU A 141 -8.67 15.26 12.53
N GLY A 142 -9.26 16.41 12.22
CA GLY A 142 -8.82 17.66 12.75
C GLY A 142 -7.66 18.30 12.03
N MET A 143 -7.07 17.63 11.03
CA MET A 143 -6.12 18.27 10.13
C MET A 143 -6.90 19.01 9.07
N LEU A 144 -7.02 20.30 9.29
CA LEU A 144 -7.70 21.14 8.31
C LEU A 144 -6.71 21.60 7.25
N PRO A 145 -7.21 21.75 6.00
CA PRO A 145 -6.36 22.30 4.95
C PRO A 145 -5.98 23.75 5.25
#